data_0d8778707bd9fea32de6673c360a4426
#
_entry.id   0d8778707bd9fea32de6673c360a4426
#
_cell.length_a   1.000
_cell.length_b   1.000
_cell.length_c   1.000
_cell.angle_alpha   90.00
_cell.angle_beta   90.00
_cell.angle_gamma   90.00
#
_symmetry.space_group_name_H-M   'P 1'
#
loop_
_entity.id
_entity.type
_entity.pdbx_description
1 polymer ?
#
loop_
_entity_poly.entity_id
_entity_poly.type
_entity_poly.pdbx_seq_one_letter_code
_entity_poly.pdbx_strand_id
1 'polypeptide(L)'
;MLRRTLTFLARKAPLLLALGVCIGLIVPELAQFCRPALGPAVWLLLFLAALRIDILRSVTLLRRPTALITTLVWLLAVSPVLAWVILTALPPGGGLMIALILMAGGAPLMSTPSLAQLMGLDDTIALLVMIAATVLVPFTLPFIALHLLDLDLGIDPLTWSMKLSVFVGSAVGAAFILQKILGSPRIARAKEPLDLVIVFILVLFAIAIMDGVAARLLSETGFVLRVIGIAFTAYLLMLIVSSVMGRVFGARIGASIGFICANRNIGIVLAVLPAGSHPDIFLYFAIWQMPMYIMPSLLAPYYQRIFKPAPQ
;
A
#
# COMPACT_ATOMS: atom_id res chain seq x y z
N MET A 1 23.24 -7.88 23.15
CA MET A 1 23.32 -6.49 22.67
C MET A 1 22.63 -6.35 21.30
N LEU A 2 22.98 -7.14 20.31
CA LEU A 2 22.42 -7.12 18.94
C LEU A 2 20.88 -7.13 18.91
N ARG A 3 20.23 -8.04 19.65
CA ARG A 3 18.77 -8.22 19.71
C ARG A 3 18.03 -6.97 20.20
N ARG A 4 18.58 -6.26 21.20
CA ARG A 4 18.01 -4.99 21.71
C ARG A 4 18.12 -3.86 20.69
N THR A 5 19.22 -3.80 19.94
CA THR A 5 19.42 -2.82 18.88
C THR A 5 18.47 -3.06 17.70
N LEU A 6 18.25 -4.34 17.35
CA LEU A 6 17.37 -4.78 16.28
C LEU A 6 15.90 -4.42 16.56
N THR A 7 15.41 -4.73 17.76
CA THR A 7 14.05 -4.34 18.21
C THR A 7 13.88 -2.84 18.34
N PHE A 8 14.92 -2.11 18.71
CA PHE A 8 14.88 -0.63 18.76
C PHE A 8 14.76 -0.03 17.36
N LEU A 9 15.53 -0.50 16.37
CA LEU A 9 15.47 -0.05 14.98
C LEU A 9 14.10 -0.37 14.35
N ALA A 10 13.56 -1.58 14.56
CA ALA A 10 12.24 -1.94 14.06
C ALA A 10 11.12 -1.06 14.65
N ARG A 11 11.22 -0.68 15.94
CA ARG A 11 10.28 0.26 16.56
C ARG A 11 10.38 1.68 16.01
N LYS A 12 11.53 2.06 15.46
CA LYS A 12 11.80 3.35 14.84
C LYS A 12 11.56 3.34 13.31
N ALA A 13 10.97 2.28 12.75
CA ALA A 13 10.70 2.17 11.32
C ALA A 13 10.02 3.42 10.70
N PRO A 14 8.96 4.03 11.30
CA PRO A 14 8.37 5.24 10.73
C PRO A 14 9.35 6.41 10.64
N LEU A 15 10.23 6.58 11.65
CA LEU A 15 11.26 7.60 11.63
C LEU A 15 12.32 7.33 10.55
N LEU A 16 12.73 6.07 10.40
CA LEU A 16 13.70 5.66 9.37
C LEU A 16 13.14 5.86 7.96
N LEU A 17 11.86 5.59 7.76
CA LEU A 17 11.18 5.84 6.50
C LEU A 17 11.10 7.34 6.19
N ALA A 18 10.75 8.18 7.17
CA ALA A 18 10.76 9.63 7.03
C ALA A 18 12.17 10.15 6.70
N LEU A 19 13.20 9.62 7.36
CA LEU A 19 14.60 9.92 7.04
C LEU A 19 14.96 9.48 5.61
N GLY A 20 14.50 8.31 5.17
CA GLY A 20 14.69 7.84 3.78
C GLY A 20 14.08 8.79 2.76
N VAL A 21 12.86 9.26 2.99
CA VAL A 21 12.21 10.29 2.16
C VAL A 21 13.02 11.58 2.15
N CYS A 22 13.45 12.08 3.33
CA CYS A 22 14.27 13.28 3.42
C CYS A 22 15.61 13.12 2.68
N ILE A 23 16.29 11.98 2.84
CA ILE A 23 17.55 11.70 2.14
C ILE A 23 17.33 11.70 0.64
N GLY A 24 16.28 11.03 0.14
CA GLY A 24 15.96 11.00 -1.29
C GLY A 24 15.61 12.37 -1.87
N LEU A 25 15.04 13.29 -1.06
CA LEU A 25 14.78 14.67 -1.48
C LEU A 25 16.04 15.55 -1.46
N ILE A 26 16.92 15.36 -0.47
CA ILE A 26 18.13 16.20 -0.28
C ILE A 26 19.27 15.74 -1.20
N VAL A 27 19.33 14.44 -1.53
CA VAL A 27 20.37 13.84 -2.37
C VAL A 27 19.72 13.17 -3.59
N PRO A 28 19.32 13.95 -4.63
CA PRO A 28 18.61 13.43 -5.81
C PRO A 28 19.41 12.36 -6.55
N GLU A 29 20.74 12.47 -6.56
CA GLU A 29 21.64 11.51 -7.23
C GLU A 29 21.52 10.11 -6.61
N LEU A 30 21.37 10.05 -5.28
CA LEU A 30 21.15 8.78 -4.57
C LEU A 30 19.77 8.20 -4.89
N ALA A 31 18.73 9.03 -4.96
CA ALA A 31 17.39 8.59 -5.34
C ALA A 31 17.39 8.02 -6.76
N GLN A 32 18.04 8.70 -7.73
CA GLN A 32 18.21 8.24 -9.10
C GLN A 32 19.00 6.93 -9.16
N PHE A 33 20.11 6.81 -8.43
CA PHE A 33 20.89 5.57 -8.34
C PHE A 33 20.08 4.39 -7.79
N CYS A 34 19.23 4.64 -6.80
CA CYS A 34 18.38 3.62 -6.18
C CYS A 34 17.12 3.28 -7.00
N ARG A 35 16.71 4.11 -7.97
CA ARG A 35 15.48 3.93 -8.76
C ARG A 35 15.32 2.55 -9.40
N PRO A 36 16.35 1.93 -10.01
CA PRO A 36 16.23 0.58 -10.58
C PRO A 36 15.87 -0.50 -9.55
N ALA A 37 16.13 -0.23 -8.26
CA ALA A 37 15.79 -1.16 -7.18
C ALA A 37 14.30 -1.13 -6.76
N LEU A 38 13.48 -0.19 -7.25
CA LEU A 38 12.07 -0.08 -6.87
C LEU A 38 11.29 -1.37 -7.11
N GLY A 39 11.35 -1.93 -8.32
CA GLY A 39 10.68 -3.18 -8.65
C GLY A 39 11.13 -4.35 -7.77
N PRO A 40 12.44 -4.67 -7.74
CA PRO A 40 12.98 -5.70 -6.83
C PRO A 40 12.65 -5.47 -5.36
N ALA A 41 12.69 -4.24 -4.87
CA ALA A 41 12.33 -3.91 -3.49
C ALA A 41 10.86 -4.24 -3.18
N VAL A 42 9.93 -3.87 -4.06
CA VAL A 42 8.50 -4.18 -3.90
C VAL A 42 8.28 -5.69 -3.96
N TRP A 43 8.95 -6.40 -4.87
CA TRP A 43 8.87 -7.86 -4.95
C TRP A 43 9.35 -8.53 -3.67
N LEU A 44 10.51 -8.11 -3.14
CA LEU A 44 11.04 -8.63 -1.87
C LEU A 44 10.13 -8.30 -0.68
N LEU A 45 9.55 -7.11 -0.62
CA LEU A 45 8.59 -6.74 0.43
C LEU A 45 7.34 -7.61 0.36
N LEU A 46 6.82 -7.88 -0.83
CA LEU A 46 5.68 -8.76 -1.05
C LEU A 46 6.01 -10.21 -0.64
N PHE A 47 7.17 -10.72 -1.06
CA PHE A 47 7.67 -12.04 -0.69
C PHE A 47 7.82 -12.18 0.84
N LEU A 48 8.49 -11.22 1.50
CA LEU A 48 8.72 -11.25 2.95
C LEU A 48 7.41 -11.11 3.75
N ALA A 49 6.46 -10.31 3.25
CA ALA A 49 5.14 -10.21 3.85
C ALA A 49 4.37 -11.54 3.73
N ALA A 50 4.33 -12.13 2.52
CA ALA A 50 3.69 -13.41 2.29
C ALA A 50 4.33 -14.54 3.09
N LEU A 51 5.66 -14.54 3.23
CA LEU A 51 6.41 -15.53 4.01
C LEU A 51 5.99 -15.59 5.49
N ARG A 52 5.48 -14.48 6.02
CA ARG A 52 5.07 -14.35 7.44
C ARG A 52 3.61 -14.68 7.70
N ILE A 53 2.81 -14.81 6.63
CA ILE A 53 1.37 -15.06 6.72
C ILE A 53 1.12 -16.57 6.65
N ASP A 54 0.49 -17.11 7.68
CA ASP A 54 -0.11 -18.44 7.61
C ASP A 54 -1.51 -18.32 6.96
N ILE A 55 -1.53 -18.48 5.63
CA ILE A 55 -2.75 -18.31 4.81
C ILE A 55 -3.84 -19.30 5.26
N LEU A 56 -3.48 -20.57 5.51
CA LEU A 56 -4.43 -21.61 5.90
C LEU A 56 -5.09 -21.27 7.25
N ARG A 57 -4.30 -20.85 8.22
CA ARG A 57 -4.81 -20.40 9.52
C ARG A 57 -5.62 -19.11 9.38
N SER A 58 -5.23 -18.20 8.50
CA SER A 58 -5.95 -16.95 8.28
C SER A 58 -7.37 -17.17 7.73
N VAL A 59 -7.54 -18.12 6.82
CA VAL A 59 -8.86 -18.48 6.27
C VAL A 59 -9.77 -19.09 7.34
N THR A 60 -9.25 -19.87 8.29
CA THR A 60 -10.05 -20.42 9.39
C THR A 60 -10.57 -19.36 10.36
N LEU A 61 -9.97 -18.14 10.35
CA LEU A 61 -10.40 -17.00 11.15
C LEU A 61 -11.55 -16.21 10.52
N LEU A 62 -12.02 -16.61 9.33
CA LEU A 62 -13.10 -15.91 8.60
C LEU A 62 -14.44 -16.06 9.33
N ARG A 63 -14.72 -15.12 10.23
CA ARG A 63 -16.01 -15.08 10.99
C ARG A 63 -17.09 -14.24 10.32
N ARG A 64 -16.74 -13.41 9.32
CA ARG A 64 -17.63 -12.45 8.67
C ARG A 64 -17.40 -12.39 7.17
N PRO A 65 -17.80 -13.44 6.42
CA PRO A 65 -17.56 -13.49 4.97
C PRO A 65 -18.23 -12.34 4.20
N THR A 66 -19.40 -11.90 4.64
CA THR A 66 -20.12 -10.77 4.04
C THR A 66 -19.31 -9.46 4.14
N ALA A 67 -18.73 -9.15 5.30
CA ALA A 67 -17.90 -7.97 5.47
C ALA A 67 -16.64 -8.04 4.60
N LEU A 68 -16.02 -9.22 4.46
CA LEU A 68 -14.86 -9.42 3.57
C LEU A 68 -15.25 -9.16 2.11
N ILE A 69 -16.30 -9.83 1.61
CA ILE A 69 -16.74 -9.71 0.21
C ILE A 69 -17.15 -8.26 -0.10
N THR A 70 -17.97 -7.65 0.77
CA THR A 70 -18.39 -6.25 0.58
C THR A 70 -17.18 -5.32 0.55
N THR A 71 -16.19 -5.53 1.43
CA THR A 71 -14.98 -4.71 1.42
C THR A 71 -14.16 -4.90 0.15
N LEU A 72 -14.03 -6.13 -0.35
CA LEU A 72 -13.32 -6.39 -1.61
C LEU A 72 -14.01 -5.75 -2.81
N VAL A 73 -15.33 -5.89 -2.92
CA VAL A 73 -16.12 -5.25 -3.99
C VAL A 73 -16.00 -3.73 -3.90
N TRP A 74 -16.13 -3.19 -2.69
CA TRP A 74 -15.93 -1.75 -2.46
C TRP A 74 -14.53 -1.29 -2.89
N LEU A 75 -13.52 -1.98 -2.45
CA LEU A 75 -12.12 -1.62 -2.63
C LEU A 75 -11.67 -1.75 -4.09
N LEU A 76 -12.06 -2.84 -4.77
CA LEU A 76 -11.52 -3.19 -6.09
C LEU A 76 -12.41 -2.74 -7.25
N ALA A 77 -13.70 -2.47 -7.02
CA ALA A 77 -14.62 -2.06 -8.06
C ALA A 77 -15.27 -0.70 -7.77
N VAL A 78 -15.96 -0.54 -6.64
CA VAL A 78 -16.76 0.66 -6.37
C VAL A 78 -15.87 1.89 -6.12
N SER A 79 -14.81 1.75 -5.35
CA SER A 79 -13.88 2.85 -5.02
C SER A 79 -13.22 3.48 -6.26
N PRO A 80 -12.64 2.71 -7.21
CA PRO A 80 -12.08 3.30 -8.43
C PRO A 80 -13.14 3.89 -9.37
N VAL A 81 -14.34 3.28 -9.46
CA VAL A 81 -15.45 3.85 -10.25
C VAL A 81 -15.92 5.17 -9.64
N LEU A 82 -16.07 5.22 -8.31
CA LEU A 82 -16.44 6.45 -7.61
C LEU A 82 -15.37 7.54 -7.79
N ALA A 83 -14.09 7.18 -7.69
CA ALA A 83 -12.99 8.10 -7.97
C ALA A 83 -13.07 8.61 -9.40
N TRP A 84 -13.32 7.76 -10.38
CA TRP A 84 -13.48 8.13 -11.77
C TRP A 84 -14.64 9.12 -11.98
N VAL A 85 -15.82 8.84 -11.42
CA VAL A 85 -16.98 9.75 -11.51
C VAL A 85 -16.67 11.13 -10.91
N ILE A 86 -16.03 11.17 -9.74
CA ILE A 86 -15.66 12.45 -9.10
C ILE A 86 -14.63 13.20 -9.93
N LEU A 87 -13.60 12.50 -10.42
CA LEU A 87 -12.49 13.12 -11.15
C LEU A 87 -12.85 13.51 -12.58
N THR A 88 -13.86 12.92 -13.20
CA THR A 88 -14.42 13.40 -14.48
C THR A 88 -15.20 14.69 -14.31
N ALA A 89 -15.88 14.85 -13.17
CA ALA A 89 -16.58 16.10 -12.84
C ALA A 89 -15.64 17.23 -12.38
N LEU A 90 -14.52 16.85 -11.73
CA LEU A 90 -13.51 17.78 -11.16
C LEU A 90 -12.10 17.33 -11.57
N PRO A 91 -11.72 17.51 -12.86
CA PRO A 91 -10.46 16.97 -13.36
C PRO A 91 -9.25 17.67 -12.73
N PRO A 92 -8.33 16.92 -12.09
CA PRO A 92 -7.14 17.51 -11.47
C PRO A 92 -6.06 17.91 -12.48
N GLY A 93 -6.21 17.49 -13.73
CA GLY A 93 -5.26 17.72 -14.82
C GLY A 93 -4.12 16.68 -14.87
N GLY A 94 -3.45 16.60 -16.04
CA GLY A 94 -2.30 15.74 -16.29
C GLY A 94 -2.51 14.27 -15.92
N GLY A 95 -1.44 13.62 -15.49
CA GLY A 95 -1.45 12.21 -15.05
C GLY A 95 -2.08 11.99 -13.67
N LEU A 96 -2.53 13.05 -12.96
CA LEU A 96 -3.07 12.90 -11.59
C LEU A 96 -4.38 12.12 -11.57
N MET A 97 -5.25 12.31 -12.56
CA MET A 97 -6.50 11.55 -12.66
C MET A 97 -6.20 10.04 -12.74
N ILE A 98 -5.25 9.67 -13.58
CA ILE A 98 -4.80 8.29 -13.75
C ILE A 98 -4.27 7.74 -12.42
N ALA A 99 -3.35 8.47 -11.79
CA ALA A 99 -2.72 8.07 -10.55
C ALA A 99 -3.75 7.85 -9.42
N LEU A 100 -4.73 8.75 -9.29
CA LEU A 100 -5.80 8.67 -8.29
C LEU A 100 -6.71 7.45 -8.51
N ILE A 101 -7.08 7.15 -9.75
CA ILE A 101 -7.93 6.00 -10.08
C ILE A 101 -7.17 4.68 -9.87
N LEU A 102 -5.92 4.60 -10.35
CA LEU A 102 -5.06 3.43 -10.12
C LEU A 102 -4.83 3.19 -8.61
N MET A 103 -4.61 4.27 -7.85
CA MET A 103 -4.48 4.18 -6.40
C MET A 103 -5.78 3.68 -5.77
N ALA A 104 -6.94 4.20 -6.21
CA ALA A 104 -8.25 3.78 -5.69
C ALA A 104 -8.55 2.30 -5.94
N GLY A 105 -7.99 1.69 -6.99
CA GLY A 105 -8.11 0.25 -7.30
C GLY A 105 -7.00 -0.62 -6.71
N GLY A 106 -6.01 -0.03 -6.01
CA GLY A 106 -4.86 -0.75 -5.45
C GLY A 106 -5.21 -1.64 -4.24
N ALA A 107 -4.39 -2.65 -3.95
CA ALA A 107 -4.50 -3.47 -2.75
C ALA A 107 -4.13 -2.67 -1.48
N PRO A 108 -4.56 -3.11 -0.28
CA PRO A 108 -4.09 -2.53 0.97
C PRO A 108 -2.60 -2.77 1.19
N LEU A 109 -1.97 -1.86 1.95
CA LEU A 109 -0.57 -1.96 2.33
C LEU A 109 -0.32 -3.21 3.19
N MET A 110 0.82 -3.87 3.01
CA MET A 110 1.17 -5.10 3.74
C MET A 110 1.27 -4.91 5.26
N SER A 111 1.55 -3.71 5.75
CA SER A 111 1.57 -3.39 7.18
C SER A 111 0.19 -3.06 7.77
N THR A 112 -0.85 -2.95 6.95
CA THR A 112 -2.21 -2.56 7.40
C THR A 112 -2.75 -3.44 8.53
N PRO A 113 -2.62 -4.79 8.51
CA PRO A 113 -3.09 -5.63 9.62
C PRO A 113 -2.38 -5.31 10.94
N SER A 114 -1.05 -5.16 10.91
CA SER A 114 -0.26 -4.82 12.11
C SER A 114 -0.62 -3.44 12.67
N LEU A 115 -0.83 -2.45 11.79
CA LEU A 115 -1.26 -1.12 12.19
C LEU A 115 -2.69 -1.14 12.75
N ALA A 116 -3.61 -1.91 12.13
CA ALA A 116 -4.98 -2.09 12.63
C ALA A 116 -4.97 -2.68 14.06
N GLN A 117 -4.16 -3.71 14.30
CA GLN A 117 -3.99 -4.31 15.63
C GLN A 117 -3.52 -3.28 16.65
N LEU A 118 -2.49 -2.48 16.32
CA LEU A 118 -1.97 -1.44 17.21
C LEU A 118 -3.02 -0.38 17.56
N MET A 119 -3.94 -0.10 16.64
CA MET A 119 -5.02 0.88 16.85
C MET A 119 -6.26 0.29 17.53
N GLY A 120 -6.30 -1.01 17.83
CA GLY A 120 -7.48 -1.68 18.36
C GLY A 120 -8.59 -1.92 17.33
N LEU A 121 -8.29 -1.80 16.05
CA LEU A 121 -9.15 -2.15 14.93
C LEU A 121 -9.19 -3.67 14.70
N ASP A 122 -9.98 -4.14 13.75
CA ASP A 122 -10.06 -5.56 13.39
C ASP A 122 -8.93 -5.94 12.42
N ASP A 123 -7.85 -6.50 12.98
CA ASP A 123 -6.68 -6.96 12.24
C ASP A 123 -6.94 -8.19 11.38
N THR A 124 -7.91 -9.01 11.77
CA THR A 124 -8.29 -10.21 11.02
C THR A 124 -8.91 -9.84 9.68
N ILE A 125 -9.89 -8.91 9.67
CA ILE A 125 -10.48 -8.44 8.42
C ILE A 125 -9.44 -7.70 7.57
N ALA A 126 -8.55 -6.93 8.21
CA ALA A 126 -7.48 -6.23 7.51
C ALA A 126 -6.53 -7.22 6.80
N LEU A 127 -6.16 -8.32 7.47
CA LEU A 127 -5.32 -9.37 6.92
C LEU A 127 -5.99 -10.09 5.75
N LEU A 128 -7.24 -10.51 5.92
CA LEU A 128 -7.97 -11.24 4.88
C LEU A 128 -8.23 -10.39 3.64
N VAL A 129 -8.63 -9.12 3.83
CA VAL A 129 -8.82 -8.18 2.70
C VAL A 129 -7.49 -7.91 1.99
N MET A 130 -6.40 -7.71 2.74
CA MET A 130 -5.08 -7.48 2.16
C MET A 130 -4.63 -8.66 1.28
N ILE A 131 -4.75 -9.90 1.78
CA ILE A 131 -4.36 -11.10 1.03
C ILE A 131 -5.22 -11.23 -0.23
N ALA A 132 -6.55 -11.20 -0.08
CA ALA A 132 -7.47 -11.40 -1.19
C ALA A 132 -7.34 -10.29 -2.24
N ALA A 133 -7.25 -9.02 -1.83
CA ALA A 133 -7.06 -7.91 -2.74
C ALA A 133 -5.73 -7.98 -3.49
N THR A 134 -4.64 -8.37 -2.83
CA THR A 134 -3.32 -8.52 -3.47
C THR A 134 -3.36 -9.57 -4.60
N VAL A 135 -4.10 -10.66 -4.40
CA VAL A 135 -4.27 -11.71 -5.43
C VAL A 135 -5.21 -11.25 -6.55
N LEU A 136 -6.22 -10.44 -6.24
CA LEU A 136 -7.22 -9.98 -7.21
C LEU A 136 -6.79 -8.76 -8.04
N VAL A 137 -5.93 -7.88 -7.50
CA VAL A 137 -5.47 -6.66 -8.19
C VAL A 137 -4.89 -6.91 -9.57
N PRO A 138 -4.11 -7.96 -9.84
CA PRO A 138 -3.64 -8.27 -11.20
C PRO A 138 -4.74 -8.40 -12.25
N PHE A 139 -5.93 -8.79 -11.84
CA PHE A 139 -7.08 -8.98 -12.74
C PHE A 139 -7.99 -7.76 -12.79
N THR A 140 -8.14 -7.05 -11.67
CA THR A 140 -9.06 -5.91 -11.56
C THR A 140 -8.45 -4.61 -12.07
N LEU A 141 -7.19 -4.33 -11.72
CA LEU A 141 -6.56 -3.04 -12.01
C LEU A 141 -6.34 -2.76 -13.50
N PRO A 142 -5.83 -3.72 -14.33
CA PRO A 142 -5.70 -3.50 -15.77
C PRO A 142 -7.05 -3.29 -16.46
N PHE A 143 -8.09 -3.99 -15.98
CA PHE A 143 -9.45 -3.82 -16.50
C PHE A 143 -10.02 -2.44 -16.18
N ILE A 144 -9.79 -1.93 -14.96
CA ILE A 144 -10.16 -0.57 -14.55
C ILE A 144 -9.42 0.48 -15.40
N ALA A 145 -8.12 0.30 -15.59
CA ALA A 145 -7.31 1.23 -16.39
C ALA A 145 -7.82 1.32 -17.83
N LEU A 146 -8.15 0.19 -18.46
CA LEU A 146 -8.69 0.18 -19.81
C LEU A 146 -10.06 0.85 -19.91
N HIS A 147 -11.01 0.50 -19.03
CA HIS A 147 -12.41 0.88 -19.21
C HIS A 147 -12.77 2.25 -18.61
N LEU A 148 -12.06 2.70 -17.56
CA LEU A 148 -12.35 3.97 -16.91
C LEU A 148 -11.46 5.11 -17.41
N LEU A 149 -10.25 4.79 -17.88
CA LEU A 149 -9.27 5.83 -18.23
C LEU A 149 -9.09 6.00 -19.73
N ASP A 150 -9.66 5.08 -20.52
CA ASP A 150 -9.45 5.03 -21.98
C ASP A 150 -7.95 5.18 -22.34
N LEU A 151 -7.12 4.64 -21.42
CA LEU A 151 -5.68 4.81 -21.48
C LEU A 151 -5.10 3.84 -22.49
N ASP A 152 -4.67 4.39 -23.59
CA ASP A 152 -3.63 3.74 -24.38
C ASP A 152 -2.29 3.85 -23.62
N LEU A 153 -2.10 2.97 -22.64
CA LEU A 153 -0.81 2.85 -21.92
C LEU A 153 0.28 2.22 -22.80
N GLY A 154 0.01 2.00 -24.10
CA GLY A 154 0.90 1.30 -25.01
C GLY A 154 1.13 -0.17 -24.62
N ILE A 155 0.31 -0.70 -23.71
CA ILE A 155 0.34 -2.11 -23.28
C ILE A 155 -1.10 -2.64 -23.28
N ASP A 156 -1.28 -3.76 -23.98
CA ASP A 156 -2.52 -4.53 -23.91
C ASP A 156 -2.86 -4.91 -22.45
N PRO A 157 -4.12 -4.73 -21.99
CA PRO A 157 -4.54 -5.03 -20.63
C PRO A 157 -4.27 -6.47 -20.20
N LEU A 158 -4.37 -7.43 -21.14
CA LEU A 158 -4.05 -8.82 -20.85
C LEU A 158 -2.56 -8.99 -20.54
N THR A 159 -1.70 -8.38 -21.34
CA THR A 159 -0.25 -8.36 -21.12
C THR A 159 0.11 -7.71 -19.77
N TRP A 160 -0.57 -6.61 -19.40
CA TRP A 160 -0.36 -5.98 -18.11
C TRP A 160 -0.86 -6.85 -16.94
N SER A 161 -2.03 -7.47 -17.09
CA SER A 161 -2.56 -8.45 -16.13
C SER A 161 -1.61 -9.63 -15.93
N MET A 162 -1.04 -10.16 -17.02
CA MET A 162 -0.04 -11.24 -16.96
C MET A 162 1.23 -10.80 -16.22
N LYS A 163 1.78 -9.61 -16.52
CA LYS A 163 2.95 -9.07 -15.81
C LYS A 163 2.70 -8.92 -14.32
N LEU A 164 1.55 -8.36 -13.93
CA LEU A 164 1.13 -8.24 -12.53
C LEU A 164 0.95 -9.62 -11.87
N SER A 165 0.30 -10.56 -12.56
CA SER A 165 0.08 -11.92 -12.07
C SER A 165 1.39 -12.67 -11.85
N VAL A 166 2.34 -12.55 -12.79
CA VAL A 166 3.68 -13.15 -12.64
C VAL A 166 4.45 -12.46 -11.50
N PHE A 167 4.37 -11.15 -11.39
CA PHE A 167 5.05 -10.40 -10.34
C PHE A 167 4.54 -10.79 -8.94
N VAL A 168 3.22 -10.74 -8.72
CA VAL A 168 2.59 -11.11 -7.45
C VAL A 168 2.69 -12.62 -7.21
N GLY A 169 2.36 -13.42 -8.22
CA GLY A 169 2.34 -14.89 -8.13
C GLY A 169 3.72 -15.48 -7.84
N SER A 170 4.79 -14.95 -8.45
CA SER A 170 6.16 -15.40 -8.17
C SER A 170 6.60 -15.08 -6.73
N ALA A 171 6.27 -13.90 -6.21
CA ALA A 171 6.60 -13.52 -4.84
C ALA A 171 5.85 -14.38 -3.82
N VAL A 172 4.53 -14.54 -3.99
CA VAL A 172 3.70 -15.36 -3.10
C VAL A 172 4.05 -16.83 -3.23
N GLY A 173 4.26 -17.34 -4.46
CA GLY A 173 4.65 -18.73 -4.71
C GLY A 173 6.02 -19.07 -4.09
N ALA A 174 7.01 -18.19 -4.27
CA ALA A 174 8.33 -18.34 -3.63
C ALA A 174 8.22 -18.36 -2.09
N ALA A 175 7.40 -17.47 -1.53
CA ALA A 175 7.14 -17.43 -0.08
C ALA A 175 6.51 -18.75 0.40
N PHE A 176 5.52 -19.27 -0.32
CA PHE A 176 4.85 -20.53 0.03
C PHE A 176 5.81 -21.75 -0.06
N ILE A 177 6.65 -21.80 -1.10
CA ILE A 177 7.67 -22.83 -1.24
C ILE A 177 8.64 -22.78 -0.06
N LEU A 178 9.14 -21.58 0.27
CA LEU A 178 10.07 -21.42 1.38
C LEU A 178 9.42 -21.74 2.74
N GLN A 179 8.14 -21.41 2.93
CA GLN A 179 7.39 -21.82 4.13
C GLN A 179 7.33 -23.35 4.27
N LYS A 180 7.09 -24.07 3.17
CA LYS A 180 7.08 -25.56 3.19
C LYS A 180 8.44 -26.15 3.52
N ILE A 181 9.52 -25.55 2.99
CA ILE A 181 10.91 -26.04 3.21
C ILE A 181 11.36 -25.76 4.65
N LEU A 182 11.16 -24.55 5.15
CA LEU A 182 11.68 -24.14 6.46
C LEU A 182 10.75 -24.50 7.63
N GLY A 183 9.44 -24.55 7.38
CA GLY A 183 8.39 -24.69 8.39
C GLY A 183 8.13 -23.39 9.18
N SER A 184 6.89 -23.20 9.59
CA SER A 184 6.43 -22.01 10.32
C SER A 184 7.24 -21.72 11.61
N PRO A 185 7.73 -22.74 12.40
CA PRO A 185 8.51 -22.46 13.61
C PRO A 185 9.87 -21.80 13.34
N ARG A 186 10.55 -22.16 12.24
CA ARG A 186 11.84 -21.55 11.88
C ARG A 186 11.68 -20.12 11.43
N ILE A 187 10.64 -19.84 10.63
CA ILE A 187 10.30 -18.50 10.17
C ILE A 187 9.93 -17.61 11.36
N ALA A 188 9.14 -18.11 12.31
CA ALA A 188 8.79 -17.39 13.53
C ALA A 188 10.02 -17.02 14.38
N ARG A 189 11.01 -17.91 14.46
CA ARG A 189 12.30 -17.64 15.16
C ARG A 189 13.13 -16.56 14.44
N ALA A 190 12.99 -16.46 13.12
CA ALA A 190 13.69 -15.47 12.29
C ALA A 190 12.94 -14.11 12.21
N LYS A 191 11.90 -13.90 13.01
CA LYS A 191 11.08 -12.68 12.95
C LYS A 191 11.91 -11.39 13.04
N GLU A 192 12.80 -11.31 14.03
CA GLU A 192 13.61 -10.10 14.27
C GLU A 192 14.55 -9.75 13.09
N PRO A 193 15.36 -10.68 12.55
CA PRO A 193 16.18 -10.40 11.38
C PRO A 193 15.34 -10.09 10.13
N LEU A 194 14.19 -10.75 9.95
CA LEU A 194 13.28 -10.43 8.83
C LEU A 194 12.71 -9.02 8.95
N ASP A 195 12.36 -8.56 10.17
CA ASP A 195 11.90 -7.19 10.40
C ASP A 195 12.95 -6.15 9.97
N LEU A 196 14.23 -6.41 10.26
CA LEU A 196 15.30 -5.52 9.83
C LEU A 196 15.48 -5.47 8.33
N VAL A 197 15.45 -6.62 7.67
CA VAL A 197 15.54 -6.69 6.21
C VAL A 197 14.39 -5.91 5.59
N ILE A 198 13.16 -6.06 6.13
CA ILE A 198 11.99 -5.29 5.67
C ILE A 198 12.22 -3.77 5.87
N VAL A 199 12.69 -3.35 7.04
CA VAL A 199 12.95 -1.92 7.31
C VAL A 199 14.02 -1.38 6.36
N PHE A 200 15.10 -2.11 6.13
CA PHE A 200 16.15 -1.73 5.19
C PHE A 200 15.62 -1.55 3.76
N ILE A 201 14.83 -2.53 3.28
CA ILE A 201 14.23 -2.47 1.94
C ILE A 201 13.23 -1.31 1.84
N LEU A 202 12.45 -1.06 2.89
CA LEU A 202 11.51 0.06 2.95
C LEU A 202 12.24 1.42 2.91
N VAL A 203 13.37 1.57 3.60
CA VAL A 203 14.19 2.80 3.53
C VAL A 203 14.77 2.98 2.14
N LEU A 204 15.31 1.91 1.53
CA LEU A 204 15.79 1.93 0.15
C LEU A 204 14.67 2.35 -0.83
N PHE A 205 13.47 1.77 -0.67
CA PHE A 205 12.29 2.13 -1.45
C PHE A 205 11.89 3.60 -1.24
N ALA A 206 11.92 4.09 0.02
CA ALA A 206 11.60 5.47 0.35
C ALA A 206 12.58 6.48 -0.27
N ILE A 207 13.86 6.14 -0.36
CA ILE A 207 14.86 6.95 -1.08
C ILE A 207 14.59 6.92 -2.57
N ALA A 208 14.45 5.73 -3.15
CA ALA A 208 14.33 5.51 -4.58
C ALA A 208 13.08 6.15 -5.20
N ILE A 209 11.96 6.16 -4.46
CA ILE A 209 10.69 6.71 -4.96
C ILE A 209 10.71 8.25 -5.03
N MET A 210 11.66 8.91 -4.35
CA MET A 210 11.82 10.37 -4.37
C MET A 210 12.57 10.86 -5.61
N ASP A 211 13.00 9.98 -6.52
CA ASP A 211 13.66 10.40 -7.76
C ASP A 211 12.78 11.35 -8.57
N GLY A 212 13.36 12.49 -8.96
CA GLY A 212 12.68 13.56 -9.70
C GLY A 212 11.76 14.45 -8.85
N VAL A 213 11.38 14.06 -7.62
CA VAL A 213 10.46 14.85 -6.77
C VAL A 213 11.11 16.16 -6.33
N ALA A 214 12.38 16.14 -5.93
CA ALA A 214 13.11 17.33 -5.50
C ALA A 214 13.22 18.38 -6.62
N ALA A 215 13.55 17.94 -7.85
CA ALA A 215 13.62 18.83 -9.01
C ALA A 215 12.26 19.49 -9.29
N ARG A 216 11.17 18.72 -9.25
CA ARG A 216 9.81 19.25 -9.46
C ARG A 216 9.34 20.14 -8.31
N LEU A 217 9.77 19.86 -7.07
CA LEU A 217 9.46 20.72 -5.94
C LEU A 217 10.08 22.12 -6.10
N LEU A 218 11.27 22.21 -6.68
CA LEU A 218 11.94 23.48 -6.94
C LEU A 218 11.39 24.20 -8.17
N SER A 219 11.09 23.49 -9.26
CA SER A 219 10.64 24.08 -10.52
C SER A 219 9.13 24.36 -10.55
N GLU A 220 8.32 23.54 -9.86
CA GLU A 220 6.85 23.56 -9.91
C GLU A 220 6.25 23.51 -8.49
N THR A 221 6.77 24.29 -7.55
CA THR A 221 6.39 24.26 -6.12
C THR A 221 4.87 24.30 -5.91
N GLY A 222 4.17 25.20 -6.61
CA GLY A 222 2.71 25.31 -6.49
C GLY A 222 1.94 24.07 -6.94
N PHE A 223 2.44 23.38 -7.97
CA PHE A 223 1.88 22.12 -8.43
C PHE A 223 2.11 21.00 -7.42
N VAL A 224 3.32 20.84 -6.92
CA VAL A 224 3.68 19.81 -5.92
C VAL A 224 2.89 20.00 -4.62
N LEU A 225 2.73 21.23 -4.12
CA LEU A 225 1.91 21.53 -2.95
C LEU A 225 0.42 21.18 -3.18
N ARG A 226 -0.10 21.42 -4.38
CA ARG A 226 -1.44 20.97 -4.76
C ARG A 226 -1.57 19.45 -4.74
N VAL A 227 -0.58 18.74 -5.27
CA VAL A 227 -0.55 17.26 -5.26
C VAL A 227 -0.51 16.72 -3.83
N ILE A 228 0.24 17.36 -2.92
CA ILE A 228 0.23 17.01 -1.50
C ILE A 228 -1.17 17.19 -0.90
N GLY A 229 -1.82 18.33 -1.14
CA GLY A 229 -3.19 18.58 -0.69
C GLY A 229 -4.19 17.54 -1.21
N ILE A 230 -4.09 17.19 -2.51
CA ILE A 230 -4.90 16.15 -3.14
C ILE A 230 -4.67 14.79 -2.48
N ALA A 231 -3.42 14.41 -2.19
CA ALA A 231 -3.09 13.13 -1.57
C ALA A 231 -3.69 13.00 -0.16
N PHE A 232 -3.56 14.01 0.68
CA PHE A 232 -4.18 14.01 2.02
C PHE A 232 -5.71 14.01 1.95
N THR A 233 -6.30 14.80 1.05
CA THR A 233 -7.74 14.85 0.84
C THR A 233 -8.27 13.49 0.36
N ALA A 234 -7.62 12.86 -0.62
CA ALA A 234 -7.99 11.54 -1.12
C ALA A 234 -7.90 10.47 -0.02
N TYR A 235 -6.83 10.50 0.82
CA TYR A 235 -6.69 9.60 1.96
C TYR A 235 -7.86 9.75 2.93
N LEU A 236 -8.18 10.99 3.33
CA LEU A 236 -9.27 11.27 4.27
C LEU A 236 -10.64 10.90 3.69
N LEU A 237 -10.89 11.22 2.43
CA LEU A 237 -12.14 10.83 1.75
C LEU A 237 -12.30 9.31 1.73
N MET A 238 -11.27 8.57 1.33
CA MET A 238 -11.30 7.12 1.34
C MET A 238 -11.52 6.56 2.75
N LEU A 239 -10.85 7.11 3.75
CA LEU A 239 -11.02 6.74 5.16
C LEU A 239 -12.46 6.92 5.61
N ILE A 240 -13.02 8.12 5.41
CA ILE A 240 -14.35 8.50 5.90
C ILE A 240 -15.44 7.74 5.16
N VAL A 241 -15.44 7.78 3.83
CA VAL A 241 -16.50 7.18 3.01
C VAL A 241 -16.53 5.66 3.22
N SER A 242 -15.37 5.00 3.23
CA SER A 242 -15.29 3.56 3.46
C SER A 242 -15.65 3.18 4.91
N SER A 243 -15.31 4.05 5.90
CA SER A 243 -15.76 3.84 7.28
C SER A 243 -17.27 3.91 7.42
N VAL A 244 -17.91 4.88 6.76
CA VAL A 244 -19.37 5.05 6.77
C VAL A 244 -20.03 3.87 6.11
N MET A 245 -19.55 3.44 4.94
CA MET A 245 -20.05 2.24 4.24
C MET A 245 -19.95 1.00 5.14
N GLY A 246 -18.82 0.82 5.80
CA GLY A 246 -18.57 -0.35 6.65
C GLY A 246 -19.34 -0.35 7.98
N ARG A 247 -19.99 0.77 8.40
CA ARG A 247 -20.75 0.86 9.65
C ARG A 247 -21.90 -0.14 9.75
N VAL A 248 -22.42 -0.62 8.63
CA VAL A 248 -23.45 -1.67 8.58
C VAL A 248 -23.01 -2.96 9.29
N PHE A 249 -21.71 -3.19 9.42
CA PHE A 249 -21.11 -4.33 10.12
C PHE A 249 -20.72 -4.02 11.58
N GLY A 250 -20.99 -2.81 12.05
CA GLY A 250 -20.64 -2.29 13.37
C GLY A 250 -19.49 -1.28 13.34
N ALA A 251 -19.41 -0.44 14.36
CA ALA A 251 -18.51 0.72 14.39
C ALA A 251 -17.02 0.35 14.25
N ARG A 252 -16.56 -0.70 14.95
CA ARG A 252 -15.16 -1.17 14.90
C ARG A 252 -14.79 -1.68 13.50
N ILE A 253 -15.68 -2.46 12.88
CA ILE A 253 -15.46 -2.99 11.54
C ILE A 253 -15.50 -1.87 10.50
N GLY A 254 -16.46 -0.95 10.62
CA GLY A 254 -16.51 0.22 9.75
C GLY A 254 -15.22 1.02 9.79
N ALA A 255 -14.71 1.33 10.98
CA ALA A 255 -13.42 2.01 11.14
C ALA A 255 -12.25 1.20 10.55
N SER A 256 -12.28 -0.13 10.71
CA SER A 256 -11.27 -1.02 10.12
C SER A 256 -11.31 -0.98 8.60
N ILE A 257 -12.50 -1.07 7.99
CA ILE A 257 -12.68 -0.99 6.54
C ILE A 257 -12.19 0.36 6.00
N GLY A 258 -12.54 1.47 6.67
CA GLY A 258 -12.01 2.79 6.30
C GLY A 258 -10.51 2.87 6.32
N PHE A 259 -9.89 2.37 7.39
CA PHE A 259 -8.44 2.32 7.52
C PHE A 259 -7.77 1.44 6.45
N ILE A 260 -8.33 0.26 6.16
CA ILE A 260 -7.87 -0.64 5.10
C ILE A 260 -7.94 0.05 3.74
N CYS A 261 -9.06 0.70 3.45
CA CYS A 261 -9.28 1.35 2.16
C CYS A 261 -8.44 2.62 1.95
N ALA A 262 -8.05 3.32 2.99
CA ALA A 262 -7.18 4.47 2.92
C ALA A 262 -5.70 4.10 2.77
N ASN A 263 -5.25 2.95 3.27
CA ASN A 263 -3.85 2.53 3.23
C ASN A 263 -3.57 1.65 2.00
N ARG A 264 -3.34 2.26 0.83
CA ARG A 264 -3.14 1.56 -0.44
C ARG A 264 -1.68 1.28 -0.74
N ASN A 265 -1.41 0.07 -1.21
CA ASN A 265 -0.09 -0.35 -1.68
C ASN A 265 0.08 -0.01 -3.17
N ILE A 266 0.59 1.17 -3.45
CA ILE A 266 0.89 1.60 -4.82
C ILE A 266 2.17 0.98 -5.38
N GLY A 267 3.00 0.38 -4.53
CA GLY A 267 4.27 -0.22 -4.95
C GLY A 267 4.08 -1.31 -6.01
N ILE A 268 3.04 -2.15 -5.87
CA ILE A 268 2.73 -3.19 -6.85
C ILE A 268 2.41 -2.58 -8.23
N VAL A 269 1.65 -1.48 -8.25
CA VAL A 269 1.32 -0.77 -9.49
C VAL A 269 2.58 -0.15 -10.10
N LEU A 270 3.37 0.53 -9.26
CA LEU A 270 4.60 1.21 -9.67
C LEU A 270 5.63 0.24 -10.28
N ALA A 271 5.77 -0.96 -9.70
CA ALA A 271 6.74 -1.97 -10.13
C ALA A 271 6.51 -2.49 -11.56
N VAL A 272 5.29 -2.39 -12.07
CA VAL A 272 4.90 -2.89 -13.40
C VAL A 272 4.34 -1.81 -14.32
N LEU A 273 4.37 -0.55 -13.87
CA LEU A 273 3.93 0.58 -14.66
C LEU A 273 4.84 0.74 -15.89
N PRO A 274 4.29 1.01 -17.09
CA PRO A 274 5.09 1.20 -18.30
C PRO A 274 6.10 2.34 -18.14
N ALA A 275 7.30 2.17 -18.73
CA ALA A 275 8.36 3.17 -18.66
C ALA A 275 7.99 4.54 -19.28
N GLY A 276 7.02 4.56 -20.21
CA GLY A 276 6.50 5.79 -20.85
C GLY A 276 5.33 6.44 -20.11
N SER A 277 4.97 5.99 -18.92
CA SER A 277 3.85 6.54 -18.17
C SER A 277 4.08 8.01 -17.78
N HIS A 278 2.97 8.76 -17.69
CA HIS A 278 3.01 10.20 -17.39
C HIS A 278 3.77 10.50 -16.09
N PRO A 279 4.71 11.46 -16.06
CA PRO A 279 5.55 11.76 -14.90
C PRO A 279 4.78 12.09 -13.61
N ASP A 280 3.57 12.68 -13.74
CA ASP A 280 2.73 13.01 -12.59
C ASP A 280 2.24 11.78 -11.83
N ILE A 281 2.15 10.61 -12.48
CA ILE A 281 1.79 9.36 -11.82
C ILE A 281 2.86 8.99 -10.79
N PHE A 282 4.13 9.06 -11.18
CA PHE A 282 5.26 8.78 -10.30
C PHE A 282 5.32 9.81 -9.16
N LEU A 283 5.15 11.11 -9.48
CA LEU A 283 5.12 12.17 -8.48
C LEU A 283 4.01 11.93 -7.44
N TYR A 284 2.78 11.64 -7.90
CA TYR A 284 1.67 11.38 -7.00
C TYR A 284 1.95 10.15 -6.11
N PHE A 285 2.47 9.08 -6.67
CA PHE A 285 2.80 7.87 -5.92
C PHE A 285 3.92 8.10 -4.89
N ALA A 286 4.89 8.94 -5.21
CA ALA A 286 5.90 9.36 -4.26
C ALA A 286 5.29 10.17 -3.10
N ILE A 287 4.45 11.17 -3.42
CA ILE A 287 3.78 12.03 -2.44
C ILE A 287 2.77 11.25 -1.59
N TRP A 288 2.10 10.24 -2.14
CA TRP A 288 1.17 9.38 -1.41
C TRP A 288 1.79 8.69 -0.19
N GLN A 289 3.11 8.49 -0.18
CA GLN A 289 3.82 7.96 0.98
C GLN A 289 3.62 8.86 2.23
N MET A 290 3.44 10.17 2.04
CA MET A 290 3.27 11.10 3.16
C MET A 290 2.00 10.81 3.97
N PRO A 291 0.77 10.89 3.43
CA PRO A 291 -0.42 10.54 4.20
C PRO A 291 -0.39 9.09 4.68
N MET A 292 0.13 8.16 3.90
CA MET A 292 0.20 6.75 4.26
C MET A 292 1.05 6.47 5.50
N TYR A 293 2.12 7.24 5.75
CA TYR A 293 2.97 7.09 6.94
C TYR A 293 2.58 8.02 8.09
N ILE A 294 2.06 9.21 7.79
CA ILE A 294 1.71 10.22 8.81
C ILE A 294 0.36 9.91 9.45
N MET A 295 -0.66 9.62 8.63
CA MET A 295 -2.03 9.48 9.13
C MET A 295 -2.23 8.34 10.14
N PRO A 296 -1.62 7.13 9.98
CA PRO A 296 -1.71 6.11 11.00
C PRO A 296 -1.24 6.57 12.38
N SER A 297 -0.15 7.36 12.44
CA SER A 297 0.37 7.89 13.70
C SER A 297 -0.56 8.92 14.34
N LEU A 298 -1.22 9.74 13.53
CA LEU A 298 -2.21 10.72 14.00
C LEU A 298 -3.53 10.08 14.43
N LEU A 299 -3.95 9.02 13.75
CA LEU A 299 -5.21 8.32 14.01
C LEU A 299 -5.12 7.33 15.18
N ALA A 300 -3.92 6.79 15.46
CA ALA A 300 -3.74 5.78 16.50
C ALA A 300 -4.25 6.19 17.87
N PRO A 301 -3.95 7.39 18.42
CA PRO A 301 -4.46 7.80 19.72
C PRO A 301 -5.99 7.90 19.76
N TYR A 302 -6.61 8.31 18.64
CA TYR A 302 -8.07 8.41 18.53
C TYR A 302 -8.73 7.04 18.54
N TYR A 303 -8.26 6.10 17.71
CA TYR A 303 -8.83 4.77 17.65
C TYR A 303 -8.58 3.95 18.92
N GLN A 304 -7.40 4.08 19.55
CA GLN A 304 -7.09 3.41 20.82
C GLN A 304 -8.01 3.86 21.97
N ARG A 305 -8.44 5.12 21.96
CA ARG A 305 -9.42 5.63 22.95
C ARG A 305 -10.80 5.02 22.77
N ILE A 306 -11.21 4.77 21.51
CA ILE A 306 -12.55 4.27 21.19
C ILE A 306 -12.62 2.74 21.25
N PHE A 307 -11.60 2.05 20.73
CA PHE A 307 -11.67 0.62 20.47
C PHE A 307 -10.66 -0.20 21.27
N LYS A 308 -10.14 0.23 22.35
CA LYS A 308 -9.17 -0.47 23.22
C LYS A 308 -8.46 -1.65 22.56
N PRO A 309 -7.15 -1.63 22.34
CA PRO A 309 -6.43 -2.76 21.77
C PRO A 309 -6.68 -4.03 22.59
N ALA A 310 -6.75 -5.20 21.92
CA ALA A 310 -6.76 -6.47 22.63
C ALA A 310 -5.49 -6.60 23.48
N PRO A 311 -5.54 -7.17 24.70
CA PRO A 311 -4.34 -7.44 25.47
C PRO A 311 -3.40 -8.34 24.65
N GLN A 312 -2.12 -7.94 24.59
CA GLN A 312 -1.06 -8.65 23.87
C GLN A 312 -0.66 -9.93 24.59
#